data_367f6142afef3307d02d7cf0b67667ca
#
_entry.id   367f6142afef3307d02d7cf0b67667ca
#
_cell.length_a   1.000
_cell.length_b   1.000
_cell.length_c   1.000
_cell.angle_alpha   90.00
_cell.angle_beta   90.00
_cell.angle_gamma   90.00
#
_symmetry.space_group_name_H-M   'P 1'
#
loop_
_entity.id
_entity.type
_entity.pdbx_description
1 polymer ?
#
loop_
_entity_poly.entity_id
_entity_poly.type
_entity_poly.pdbx_seq_one_letter_code
_entity_poly.pdbx_strand_id
1 'polypeptide(L)'
;MGIKFVRHVLIAINFIFVLCGIALIVVGALGTKQDMTHFMDSKYLTAPILLCAIGGVMFVVAFLGCCGALRYNHFMVMAFAVLVFIIMIIEVGGAAAAYYYKGQVEDFLRKNMNTSLAQQRSQSVKIWDMVQYRFKCCGIDGPEDYVKLNLKIPDSCCKSNKDCSEAESWKGCFSQMLELTKGNITIIGGVAIGIAAIELIGCLFALCLARSIKKYNEDR
;
A
#
# COMPACT_ATOMS: atom_id res chain seq x y z
N MET A 1 28.69 -23.11 -6.32
CA MET A 1 27.38 -23.00 -7.02
C MET A 1 26.40 -22.03 -6.32
N GLY A 2 26.39 -21.93 -5.01
CA GLY A 2 25.42 -21.11 -4.26
C GLY A 2 25.35 -19.61 -4.59
N ILE A 3 26.50 -18.92 -4.67
CA ILE A 3 26.53 -17.45 -4.83
C ILE A 3 25.96 -16.99 -6.18
N LYS A 4 26.25 -17.73 -7.27
CA LYS A 4 25.68 -17.41 -8.59
C LYS A 4 24.16 -17.57 -8.59
N PHE A 5 23.64 -18.61 -7.93
CA PHE A 5 22.19 -18.84 -7.79
C PHE A 5 21.53 -17.71 -6.98
N VAL A 6 22.07 -17.38 -5.80
CA VAL A 6 21.59 -16.28 -4.95
C VAL A 6 21.52 -14.97 -5.73
N ARG A 7 22.56 -14.66 -6.51
CA ARG A 7 22.60 -13.47 -7.36
C ARG A 7 21.49 -13.44 -8.39
N HIS A 8 21.24 -14.55 -9.11
CA HIS A 8 20.18 -14.59 -10.13
C HIS A 8 18.78 -14.48 -9.51
N VAL A 9 18.55 -15.13 -8.37
CA VAL A 9 17.30 -15.00 -7.63
C VAL A 9 17.08 -13.55 -7.17
N LEU A 10 18.11 -12.91 -6.61
CA LEU A 10 18.04 -11.52 -6.19
C LEU A 10 17.71 -10.59 -7.37
N ILE A 11 18.36 -10.78 -8.52
CA ILE A 11 18.07 -10.00 -9.73
C ILE A 11 16.64 -10.20 -10.20
N ALA A 12 16.18 -11.44 -10.29
CA ALA A 12 14.84 -11.76 -10.81
C ALA A 12 13.73 -11.16 -9.94
N ILE A 13 13.84 -11.33 -8.62
CA ILE A 13 12.85 -10.78 -7.67
C ILE A 13 12.86 -9.25 -7.71
N ASN A 14 14.02 -8.61 -7.64
CA ASN A 14 14.11 -7.16 -7.68
C ASN A 14 13.66 -6.59 -9.02
N PHE A 15 13.86 -7.29 -10.14
CA PHE A 15 13.34 -6.86 -11.45
C PHE A 15 11.80 -6.80 -11.45
N ILE A 16 11.13 -7.79 -10.85
CA ILE A 16 9.67 -7.76 -10.68
C ILE A 16 9.25 -6.54 -9.85
N PHE A 17 9.94 -6.27 -8.73
CA PHE A 17 9.65 -5.10 -7.90
C PHE A 17 9.91 -3.77 -8.61
N VAL A 18 10.89 -3.67 -9.51
CA VAL A 18 11.10 -2.50 -10.37
C VAL A 18 9.85 -2.25 -11.22
N LEU A 19 9.33 -3.29 -11.88
CA LEU A 19 8.12 -3.18 -12.70
C LEU A 19 6.90 -2.78 -11.86
N CYS A 20 6.72 -3.39 -10.69
CA CYS A 20 5.66 -3.03 -9.76
C CYS A 20 5.78 -1.56 -9.28
N GLY A 21 6.99 -1.11 -8.94
CA GLY A 21 7.25 0.28 -8.55
C GLY A 21 6.88 1.28 -9.64
N ILE A 22 7.25 1.00 -10.89
CA ILE A 22 6.87 1.81 -12.05
C ILE A 22 5.35 1.83 -12.21
N ALA A 23 4.68 0.68 -12.12
CA ALA A 23 3.23 0.59 -12.23
C ALA A 23 2.52 1.44 -11.16
N LEU A 24 2.98 1.40 -9.91
CA LEU A 24 2.42 2.21 -8.82
C LEU A 24 2.63 3.72 -9.06
N ILE A 25 3.80 4.13 -9.55
CA ILE A 25 4.08 5.53 -9.91
C ILE A 25 3.15 5.98 -11.03
N VAL A 26 2.96 5.16 -12.08
CA VAL A 26 2.08 5.49 -13.20
C VAL A 26 0.64 5.65 -12.74
N VAL A 27 0.14 4.70 -11.93
CA VAL A 27 -1.23 4.78 -11.39
C VAL A 27 -1.40 6.00 -10.49
N GLY A 28 -0.45 6.29 -9.62
CA GLY A 28 -0.45 7.48 -8.78
C GLY A 28 -0.41 8.78 -9.60
N ALA A 29 0.45 8.84 -10.62
CA ALA A 29 0.57 10.01 -11.51
C ALA A 29 -0.68 10.23 -12.37
N LEU A 30 -1.33 9.17 -12.86
CA LEU A 30 -2.60 9.28 -13.56
C LEU A 30 -3.72 9.77 -12.63
N GLY A 31 -3.72 9.30 -11.37
CA GLY A 31 -4.64 9.78 -10.35
C GLY A 31 -4.49 11.27 -10.07
N THR A 32 -3.26 11.79 -10.01
CA THR A 32 -3.01 13.23 -9.82
C THR A 32 -3.44 14.07 -11.02
N LYS A 33 -3.25 13.59 -12.26
CA LYS A 33 -3.61 14.35 -13.47
C LYS A 33 -5.11 14.63 -13.59
N GLN A 34 -5.95 13.71 -13.17
CA GLN A 34 -7.41 13.88 -13.20
C GLN A 34 -7.90 14.94 -12.20
N ASP A 35 -7.15 15.20 -11.13
CA ASP A 35 -7.48 16.19 -10.11
C ASP A 35 -6.82 17.58 -10.34
N MET A 36 -5.91 17.72 -11.30
CA MET A 36 -5.14 18.97 -11.52
C MET A 36 -5.99 20.15 -12.00
N THR A 37 -7.24 19.94 -12.43
CA THR A 37 -8.16 21.03 -12.79
C THR A 37 -8.70 21.80 -11.58
N HIS A 38 -8.46 21.32 -10.35
CA HIS A 38 -8.88 21.94 -9.09
C HIS A 38 -7.72 22.16 -8.10
N PHE A 39 -6.65 22.77 -8.53
CA PHE A 39 -5.32 22.85 -7.90
C PHE A 39 -5.21 23.70 -6.62
N MET A 40 -6.27 24.04 -5.91
CA MET A 40 -6.18 25.00 -4.80
C MET A 40 -6.34 24.45 -3.37
N ASP A 41 -6.46 23.13 -3.16
CA ASP A 41 -6.54 22.58 -1.80
C ASP A 41 -5.56 21.42 -1.59
N SER A 42 -4.42 21.72 -0.95
CA SER A 42 -3.31 20.80 -0.70
C SER A 42 -3.61 19.62 0.24
N LYS A 43 -4.81 19.58 0.85
CA LYS A 43 -5.22 18.49 1.77
C LYS A 43 -5.62 17.18 1.08
N TYR A 44 -5.74 17.15 -0.25
CA TYR A 44 -6.51 16.12 -0.96
C TYR A 44 -5.67 15.23 -1.91
N LEU A 45 -4.40 15.51 -2.02
CA LEU A 45 -3.46 14.74 -2.84
C LEU A 45 -2.91 13.49 -2.11
N THR A 46 -3.46 13.11 -0.96
CA THR A 46 -2.83 12.14 -0.06
C THR A 46 -2.71 10.75 -0.69
N ALA A 47 -3.77 10.20 -1.26
CA ALA A 47 -3.74 8.81 -1.77
C ALA A 47 -2.89 8.65 -3.05
N PRO A 48 -3.05 9.45 -4.12
CA PRO A 48 -2.18 9.38 -5.30
C PRO A 48 -0.72 9.69 -4.99
N ILE A 49 -0.45 10.67 -4.12
CA ILE A 49 0.92 11.00 -3.69
C ILE A 49 1.54 9.84 -2.89
N LEU A 50 0.79 9.20 -1.99
CA LEU A 50 1.25 8.03 -1.27
C LEU A 50 1.59 6.87 -2.22
N LEU A 51 0.78 6.63 -3.25
CA LEU A 51 1.09 5.62 -4.27
C LEU A 51 2.38 5.94 -5.02
N CYS A 52 2.58 7.20 -5.42
CA CYS A 52 3.82 7.65 -6.04
C CYS A 52 5.02 7.51 -5.10
N ALA A 53 4.87 7.87 -3.81
CA ALA A 53 5.93 7.77 -2.82
C ALA A 53 6.32 6.30 -2.56
N ILE A 54 5.34 5.43 -2.33
CA ILE A 54 5.57 3.98 -2.13
C ILE A 54 6.20 3.37 -3.37
N GLY A 55 5.66 3.66 -4.57
CA GLY A 55 6.21 3.19 -5.84
C GLY A 55 7.64 3.70 -6.07
N GLY A 56 7.94 4.96 -5.71
CA GLY A 56 9.27 5.55 -5.78
C GLY A 56 10.28 4.86 -4.85
N VAL A 57 9.93 4.63 -3.60
CA VAL A 57 10.76 3.88 -2.65
C VAL A 57 11.01 2.45 -3.15
N MET A 58 9.95 1.75 -3.56
CA MET A 58 10.04 0.39 -4.11
C MET A 58 10.95 0.34 -5.33
N PHE A 59 10.79 1.28 -6.28
CA PHE A 59 11.63 1.38 -7.47
C PHE A 59 13.10 1.59 -7.10
N VAL A 60 13.43 2.55 -6.23
CA VAL A 60 14.81 2.86 -5.85
C VAL A 60 15.49 1.67 -5.16
N VAL A 61 14.80 1.04 -4.19
CA VAL A 61 15.34 -0.11 -3.46
C VAL A 61 15.59 -1.28 -4.42
N ALA A 62 14.60 -1.63 -5.23
CA ALA A 62 14.69 -2.74 -6.18
C ALA A 62 15.73 -2.47 -7.28
N PHE A 63 15.87 -1.23 -7.73
CA PHE A 63 16.89 -0.82 -8.69
C PHE A 63 18.30 -1.00 -8.12
N LEU A 64 18.53 -0.61 -6.86
CA LEU A 64 19.80 -0.83 -6.19
C LEU A 64 20.15 -2.31 -6.06
N GLY A 65 19.16 -3.14 -5.70
CA GLY A 65 19.34 -4.60 -5.61
C GLY A 65 19.66 -5.24 -6.96
N CYS A 66 18.89 -4.90 -7.98
CA CYS A 66 19.07 -5.43 -9.34
C CYS A 66 20.40 -4.97 -9.95
N CYS A 67 20.63 -3.66 -10.05
CA CYS A 67 21.82 -3.10 -10.67
C CYS A 67 23.10 -3.38 -9.87
N GLY A 68 23.02 -3.39 -8.53
CA GLY A 68 24.14 -3.75 -7.67
C GLY A 68 24.59 -5.18 -7.88
N ALA A 69 23.66 -6.12 -7.98
CA ALA A 69 23.96 -7.51 -8.28
C ALA A 69 24.45 -7.71 -9.72
N LEU A 70 23.89 -7.01 -10.71
CA LEU A 70 24.33 -7.09 -12.11
C LEU A 70 25.75 -6.57 -12.31
N ARG A 71 26.07 -5.41 -11.73
CA ARG A 71 27.35 -4.72 -11.91
C ARG A 71 28.43 -5.14 -10.94
N TYR A 72 28.19 -6.11 -10.05
CA TYR A 72 29.11 -6.49 -8.97
C TYR A 72 29.54 -5.29 -8.13
N ASN A 73 28.64 -4.34 -7.89
CA ASN A 73 28.93 -3.15 -7.13
C ASN A 73 28.60 -3.36 -5.66
N HIS A 74 29.64 -3.48 -4.83
CA HIS A 74 29.51 -3.68 -3.38
C HIS A 74 28.68 -2.60 -2.71
N PHE A 75 28.88 -1.32 -3.08
CA PHE A 75 28.17 -0.20 -2.44
C PHE A 75 26.67 -0.25 -2.69
N MET A 76 26.24 -0.53 -3.94
CA MET A 76 24.82 -0.61 -4.29
C MET A 76 24.13 -1.77 -3.58
N VAL A 77 24.77 -2.95 -3.51
CA VAL A 77 24.20 -4.11 -2.82
C VAL A 77 24.14 -3.87 -1.30
N MET A 78 25.13 -3.19 -0.73
CA MET A 78 25.12 -2.83 0.68
C MET A 78 24.01 -1.79 0.98
N ALA A 79 23.87 -0.76 0.13
CA ALA A 79 22.79 0.23 0.26
C ALA A 79 21.42 -0.43 0.19
N PHE A 80 21.21 -1.39 -0.74
CA PHE A 80 19.99 -2.20 -0.81
C PHE A 80 19.73 -2.94 0.51
N ALA A 81 20.74 -3.65 1.06
CA ALA A 81 20.57 -4.39 2.31
C ALA A 81 20.19 -3.48 3.50
N VAL A 82 20.84 -2.31 3.60
CA VAL A 82 20.54 -1.33 4.65
C VAL A 82 19.12 -0.78 4.52
N LEU A 83 18.68 -0.44 3.30
CA LEU A 83 17.34 0.08 3.05
C LEU A 83 16.27 -0.97 3.38
N VAL A 84 16.44 -2.22 2.94
CA VAL A 84 15.50 -3.31 3.27
C VAL A 84 15.44 -3.53 4.79
N PHE A 85 16.58 -3.49 5.48
CA PHE A 85 16.61 -3.61 6.93
C PHE A 85 15.86 -2.47 7.64
N ILE A 86 16.00 -1.22 7.14
CA ILE A 86 15.24 -0.08 7.65
C ILE A 86 13.75 -0.26 7.42
N ILE A 87 13.33 -0.74 6.24
CA ILE A 87 11.92 -1.00 5.92
C ILE A 87 11.36 -2.05 6.89
N MET A 88 12.07 -3.13 7.15
CA MET A 88 11.68 -4.17 8.11
C MET A 88 11.46 -3.58 9.53
N ILE A 89 12.35 -2.70 9.99
CA ILE A 89 12.18 -2.03 11.29
C ILE A 89 10.92 -1.16 11.31
N ILE A 90 10.66 -0.41 10.23
CA ILE A 90 9.46 0.43 10.09
C ILE A 90 8.20 -0.43 10.07
N GLU A 91 8.20 -1.57 9.38
CA GLU A 91 7.08 -2.50 9.32
C GLU A 91 6.74 -3.06 10.71
N VAL A 92 7.72 -3.60 11.41
CA VAL A 92 7.53 -4.16 12.76
C VAL A 92 7.12 -3.06 13.77
N GLY A 93 7.81 -1.92 13.73
CA GLY A 93 7.50 -0.78 14.59
C GLY A 93 6.13 -0.19 14.30
N GLY A 94 5.76 -0.08 13.03
CA GLY A 94 4.44 0.39 12.58
C GLY A 94 3.31 -0.55 13.02
N ALA A 95 3.50 -1.86 12.92
CA ALA A 95 2.54 -2.85 13.37
C ALA A 95 2.34 -2.77 14.90
N ALA A 96 3.42 -2.67 15.67
CA ALA A 96 3.36 -2.49 17.11
C ALA A 96 2.66 -1.18 17.51
N ALA A 97 2.99 -0.07 16.85
CA ALA A 97 2.36 1.22 17.07
C ALA A 97 0.86 1.20 16.71
N ALA A 98 0.49 0.59 15.58
CA ALA A 98 -0.91 0.46 15.17
C ALA A 98 -1.74 -0.36 16.17
N TYR A 99 -1.14 -1.40 16.76
CA TYR A 99 -1.77 -2.17 17.82
C TYR A 99 -1.95 -1.36 19.11
N TYR A 100 -0.92 -0.63 19.52
CA TYR A 100 -0.95 0.16 20.75
C TYR A 100 -1.91 1.36 20.64
N TYR A 101 -1.91 2.05 19.49
CA TYR A 101 -2.71 3.24 19.23
C TYR A 101 -3.99 2.96 18.42
N LYS A 102 -4.53 1.74 18.48
CA LYS A 102 -5.67 1.30 17.67
C LYS A 102 -6.85 2.28 17.63
N GLY A 103 -7.23 2.86 18.78
CA GLY A 103 -8.33 3.84 18.85
C GLY A 103 -8.04 5.11 18.05
N GLN A 104 -6.83 5.64 18.14
CA GLN A 104 -6.41 6.82 17.37
C GLN A 104 -6.33 6.52 15.86
N VAL A 105 -5.93 5.29 15.50
CA VAL A 105 -5.93 4.82 14.10
C VAL A 105 -7.36 4.74 13.57
N GLU A 106 -8.29 4.21 14.35
CA GLU A 106 -9.72 4.16 13.99
C GLU A 106 -10.30 5.56 13.77
N ASP A 107 -10.05 6.49 14.67
CA ASP A 107 -10.50 7.89 14.58
C ASP A 107 -9.89 8.60 13.36
N PHE A 108 -8.60 8.37 13.11
CA PHE A 108 -7.91 8.89 11.93
C PHE A 108 -8.52 8.35 10.62
N LEU A 109 -8.79 7.06 10.55
CA LEU A 109 -9.42 6.44 9.38
C LEU A 109 -10.83 6.99 9.15
N ARG A 110 -11.67 7.07 10.20
CA ARG A 110 -13.01 7.67 10.12
C ARG A 110 -12.97 9.10 9.59
N LYS A 111 -12.08 9.92 10.14
CA LYS A 111 -11.93 11.31 9.71
C LYS A 111 -11.55 11.43 8.23
N ASN A 112 -10.62 10.59 7.76
CA ASN A 112 -10.22 10.59 6.36
C ASN A 112 -11.33 10.06 5.43
N MET A 113 -12.07 9.03 5.85
CA MET A 113 -13.23 8.52 5.13
C MET A 113 -14.32 9.61 5.02
N ASN A 114 -14.64 10.31 6.11
CA ASN A 114 -15.58 11.42 6.10
C ASN A 114 -15.17 12.52 5.11
N THR A 115 -13.90 12.91 5.15
CA THR A 115 -13.35 13.91 4.22
C THR A 115 -13.47 13.44 2.77
N SER A 116 -13.15 12.18 2.50
CA SER A 116 -13.22 11.60 1.15
C SER A 116 -14.67 11.51 0.63
N LEU A 117 -15.62 11.14 1.49
CA LEU A 117 -17.04 11.04 1.13
C LEU A 117 -17.63 12.42 0.84
N ALA A 118 -17.31 13.43 1.66
CA ALA A 118 -17.83 14.79 1.53
C ALA A 118 -17.35 15.50 0.24
N GLN A 119 -16.22 15.11 -0.32
CA GLN A 119 -15.61 15.82 -1.46
C GLN A 119 -16.32 15.60 -2.79
N GLN A 120 -17.06 14.51 -2.97
CA GLN A 120 -17.81 14.19 -4.19
C GLN A 120 -17.03 14.36 -5.50
N ARG A 121 -15.72 14.13 -5.48
CA ARG A 121 -14.90 14.13 -6.71
C ARG A 121 -15.22 12.89 -7.53
N SER A 122 -15.20 13.03 -8.85
CA SER A 122 -15.54 11.93 -9.77
C SER A 122 -14.73 10.65 -9.50
N GLN A 123 -13.47 10.78 -9.11
CA GLN A 123 -12.61 9.66 -8.74
C GLN A 123 -12.95 9.10 -7.37
N SER A 124 -13.20 9.96 -6.36
CA SER A 124 -13.62 9.52 -5.03
C SER A 124 -14.94 8.79 -5.08
N VAL A 125 -15.91 9.28 -5.86
CA VAL A 125 -17.21 8.63 -6.08
C VAL A 125 -17.02 7.23 -6.66
N LYS A 126 -16.21 7.07 -7.71
CA LYS A 126 -15.93 5.76 -8.30
C LYS A 126 -15.26 4.79 -7.32
N ILE A 127 -14.34 5.29 -6.47
CA ILE A 127 -13.69 4.47 -5.44
C ILE A 127 -14.73 4.05 -4.38
N TRP A 128 -15.58 4.99 -3.94
CA TRP A 128 -16.66 4.70 -3.00
C TRP A 128 -17.64 3.68 -3.56
N ASP A 129 -18.09 3.83 -4.82
CA ASP A 129 -18.95 2.86 -5.50
C ASP A 129 -18.32 1.47 -5.54
N MET A 130 -17.04 1.40 -5.90
CA MET A 130 -16.28 0.12 -5.93
C MET A 130 -16.20 -0.52 -4.54
N VAL A 131 -15.85 0.27 -3.52
CA VAL A 131 -15.72 -0.19 -2.13
C VAL A 131 -17.08 -0.68 -1.60
N GLN A 132 -18.13 0.12 -1.77
CA GLN A 132 -19.49 -0.21 -1.32
C GLN A 132 -20.03 -1.48 -1.99
N TYR A 133 -19.87 -1.58 -3.29
CA TYR A 133 -20.27 -2.77 -4.03
C TYR A 133 -19.46 -4.01 -3.60
N ARG A 134 -18.12 -3.89 -3.48
CA ARG A 134 -17.24 -5.02 -3.16
C ARG A 134 -17.42 -5.52 -1.74
N PHE A 135 -17.57 -4.61 -0.77
CA PHE A 135 -17.68 -4.96 0.65
C PHE A 135 -19.12 -5.01 1.15
N LYS A 136 -20.10 -4.76 0.26
CA LYS A 136 -21.53 -4.75 0.61
C LYS A 136 -21.81 -3.84 1.82
N CYS A 137 -21.37 -2.59 1.72
CA CYS A 137 -21.48 -1.58 2.76
C CYS A 137 -21.94 -0.25 2.15
N CYS A 138 -22.38 0.71 2.96
CA CYS A 138 -22.86 2.01 2.50
C CYS A 138 -22.41 3.12 3.43
N GLY A 139 -21.84 4.19 2.86
CA GLY A 139 -21.32 5.29 3.66
C GLY A 139 -20.20 4.87 4.61
N ILE A 140 -20.01 5.61 5.67
CA ILE A 140 -18.99 5.32 6.69
C ILE A 140 -19.65 4.53 7.82
N ASP A 141 -20.64 5.12 8.46
CA ASP A 141 -21.42 4.52 9.55
C ASP A 141 -22.75 3.93 9.03
N GLY A 142 -23.27 4.43 7.90
CA GLY A 142 -24.49 3.99 7.26
C GLY A 142 -24.88 4.89 6.09
N PRO A 143 -26.03 4.62 5.46
CA PRO A 143 -26.58 5.43 4.36
C PRO A 143 -26.94 6.85 4.79
N GLU A 144 -27.18 7.07 6.08
CA GLU A 144 -27.47 8.37 6.68
C GLU A 144 -26.33 9.38 6.47
N ASP A 145 -25.11 8.94 6.21
CA ASP A 145 -23.98 9.84 5.93
C ASP A 145 -24.16 10.60 4.61
N TYR A 146 -24.78 9.97 3.62
CA TYR A 146 -25.19 10.64 2.37
C TYR A 146 -26.27 11.65 2.62
N VAL A 147 -27.28 11.30 3.44
CA VAL A 147 -28.40 12.20 3.79
C VAL A 147 -27.89 13.45 4.53
N LYS A 148 -26.96 13.27 5.52
CA LYS A 148 -26.33 14.39 6.24
C LYS A 148 -25.56 15.35 5.32
N LEU A 149 -25.04 14.82 4.21
CA LEU A 149 -24.32 15.61 3.21
C LEU A 149 -25.24 16.17 2.10
N ASN A 150 -26.56 15.99 2.19
CA ASN A 150 -27.53 16.33 1.16
C ASN A 150 -27.23 15.66 -0.19
N LEU A 151 -26.73 14.42 -0.17
CA LEU A 151 -26.41 13.64 -1.33
C LEU A 151 -27.41 12.49 -1.51
N LYS A 152 -27.62 12.08 -2.76
CA LYS A 152 -28.38 10.87 -3.06
C LYS A 152 -27.56 9.64 -2.67
N ILE A 153 -28.22 8.64 -2.04
CA ILE A 153 -27.61 7.34 -1.77
C ILE A 153 -27.31 6.68 -3.12
N PRO A 154 -26.07 6.27 -3.40
CA PRO A 154 -25.69 5.69 -4.68
C PRO A 154 -26.20 4.26 -4.82
N ASP A 155 -26.39 3.81 -6.07
CA ASP A 155 -26.89 2.46 -6.38
C ASP A 155 -25.95 1.35 -5.85
N SER A 156 -24.67 1.65 -5.69
CA SER A 156 -23.67 0.77 -5.08
C SER A 156 -23.95 0.42 -3.61
N CYS A 157 -24.77 1.21 -2.93
CA CYS A 157 -25.26 1.00 -1.56
C CYS A 157 -26.43 0.01 -1.47
N CYS A 158 -27.05 -0.34 -2.58
CA CYS A 158 -28.34 -1.03 -2.58
C CYS A 158 -28.20 -2.55 -2.60
N LYS A 159 -29.01 -3.25 -1.81
CA LYS A 159 -29.12 -4.72 -1.84
C LYS A 159 -29.82 -5.23 -3.09
N SER A 160 -30.63 -4.38 -3.72
CA SER A 160 -31.37 -4.64 -4.94
C SER A 160 -31.06 -3.52 -5.94
N ASN A 161 -30.99 -3.83 -7.24
CA ASN A 161 -30.67 -2.86 -8.31
C ASN A 161 -31.83 -1.86 -8.58
N LYS A 162 -32.59 -1.47 -7.57
CA LYS A 162 -33.67 -0.49 -7.64
C LYS A 162 -33.40 0.68 -6.71
N ASP A 163 -34.21 1.73 -6.84
CA ASP A 163 -34.10 2.91 -5.98
C ASP A 163 -33.96 2.54 -4.50
N CYS A 164 -32.80 2.93 -3.93
CA CYS A 164 -32.38 2.54 -2.62
C CYS A 164 -33.06 3.36 -1.54
N SER A 165 -33.92 2.75 -0.74
CA SER A 165 -34.28 3.32 0.56
C SER A 165 -33.27 3.00 1.63
N GLU A 166 -33.23 3.77 2.72
CA GLU A 166 -32.35 3.50 3.86
C GLU A 166 -32.48 2.07 4.41
N ALA A 167 -33.71 1.54 4.39
CA ALA A 167 -34.00 0.18 4.88
C ALA A 167 -33.44 -0.93 3.98
N GLU A 168 -33.19 -0.66 2.70
CA GLU A 168 -32.65 -1.62 1.74
C GLU A 168 -31.14 -1.49 1.54
N SER A 169 -30.49 -0.53 2.17
CA SER A 169 -29.06 -0.29 2.07
C SER A 169 -28.25 -1.23 2.96
N TRP A 170 -26.94 -1.26 2.69
CA TRP A 170 -25.99 -2.02 3.46
C TRP A 170 -25.60 -1.30 4.76
N LYS A 171 -24.95 -2.03 5.70
CA LYS A 171 -24.29 -1.45 6.89
C LYS A 171 -23.17 -0.49 6.50
N GLY A 172 -22.74 0.35 7.44
CA GLY A 172 -21.61 1.26 7.25
C GLY A 172 -20.31 0.54 6.88
N CYS A 173 -19.53 1.15 5.97
CA CYS A 173 -18.30 0.55 5.44
C CYS A 173 -17.22 0.45 6.51
N PHE A 174 -17.16 1.38 7.47
CA PHE A 174 -16.16 1.32 8.53
C PHE A 174 -16.36 0.08 9.41
N SER A 175 -17.59 -0.16 9.88
CA SER A 175 -17.91 -1.33 10.70
C SER A 175 -17.72 -2.63 9.94
N GLN A 176 -18.12 -2.67 8.66
CA GLN A 176 -17.96 -3.84 7.80
C GLN A 176 -16.47 -4.18 7.55
N MET A 177 -15.64 -3.18 7.28
CA MET A 177 -14.20 -3.38 7.11
C MET A 177 -13.51 -3.83 8.41
N LEU A 178 -13.95 -3.28 9.55
CA LEU A 178 -13.44 -3.68 10.87
C LEU A 178 -13.80 -5.14 11.19
N GLU A 179 -15.02 -5.55 10.90
CA GLU A 179 -15.49 -6.94 11.08
C GLU A 179 -14.70 -7.91 10.19
N LEU A 180 -14.51 -7.57 8.92
CA LEU A 180 -13.70 -8.34 7.99
C LEU A 180 -12.24 -8.45 8.45
N THR A 181 -11.67 -7.35 8.96
CA THR A 181 -10.30 -7.35 9.49
C THR A 181 -10.18 -8.25 10.72
N LYS A 182 -11.12 -8.16 11.67
CA LYS A 182 -11.14 -9.03 12.86
C LYS A 182 -11.33 -10.49 12.49
N GLY A 183 -12.21 -10.79 11.54
CA GLY A 183 -12.45 -12.15 11.07
C GLY A 183 -11.25 -12.78 10.35
N ASN A 184 -10.37 -11.95 9.77
CA ASN A 184 -9.20 -12.39 9.00
C ASN A 184 -7.86 -12.05 9.67
N ILE A 185 -7.86 -11.70 10.95
CA ILE A 185 -6.65 -11.23 11.65
C ILE A 185 -5.49 -12.23 11.57
N THR A 186 -5.78 -13.53 11.61
CA THR A 186 -4.77 -14.59 11.50
C THR A 186 -4.12 -14.60 10.11
N ILE A 187 -4.92 -14.40 9.06
CA ILE A 187 -4.42 -14.35 7.67
C ILE A 187 -3.57 -13.10 7.49
N ILE A 188 -4.07 -11.94 7.93
CA ILE A 188 -3.37 -10.66 7.85
C ILE A 188 -2.03 -10.73 8.60
N GLY A 189 -2.04 -11.24 9.83
CA GLY A 189 -0.83 -11.45 10.62
C GLY A 189 0.14 -12.43 9.99
N GLY A 190 -0.36 -13.54 9.44
CA GLY A 190 0.45 -14.52 8.73
C GLY A 190 1.13 -13.94 7.49
N VAL A 191 0.43 -13.12 6.72
CA VAL A 191 1.00 -12.40 5.56
C VAL A 191 2.08 -11.42 6.00
N ALA A 192 1.84 -10.62 7.04
CA ALA A 192 2.81 -9.66 7.56
C ALA A 192 4.10 -10.37 8.04
N ILE A 193 3.97 -11.47 8.79
CA ILE A 193 5.11 -12.28 9.22
C ILE A 193 5.84 -12.87 8.00
N GLY A 194 5.12 -13.34 6.99
CA GLY A 194 5.69 -13.86 5.76
C GLY A 194 6.52 -12.81 5.00
N ILE A 195 6.04 -11.57 4.92
CA ILE A 195 6.76 -10.45 4.30
C ILE A 195 8.05 -10.17 5.08
N ALA A 196 7.97 -10.02 6.40
CA ALA A 196 9.15 -9.78 7.25
C ALA A 196 10.20 -10.91 7.12
N ALA A 197 9.77 -12.17 7.01
CA ALA A 197 10.66 -13.30 6.78
C ALA A 197 11.36 -13.22 5.40
N ILE A 198 10.64 -12.85 4.36
CA ILE A 198 11.20 -12.65 3.01
C ILE A 198 12.20 -11.49 3.01
N GLU A 199 11.90 -10.39 3.68
CA GLU A 199 12.81 -9.24 3.84
C GLU A 199 14.10 -9.63 4.56
N LEU A 200 13.98 -10.39 5.66
CA LEU A 200 15.15 -10.88 6.40
C LEU A 200 16.04 -11.79 5.53
N ILE A 201 15.44 -12.74 4.82
CA ILE A 201 16.16 -13.63 3.89
C ILE A 201 16.81 -12.82 2.78
N GLY A 202 16.10 -11.87 2.18
CA GLY A 202 16.64 -10.96 1.16
C GLY A 202 17.82 -10.14 1.65
N CYS A 203 17.73 -9.60 2.87
CA CYS A 203 18.81 -8.88 3.52
C CYS A 203 20.05 -9.76 3.73
N LEU A 204 19.87 -10.98 4.26
CA LEU A 204 20.96 -11.93 4.44
C LEU A 204 21.65 -12.30 3.12
N PHE A 205 20.87 -12.56 2.07
CA PHE A 205 21.40 -12.83 0.73
C PHE A 205 22.20 -11.65 0.16
N ALA A 206 21.68 -10.44 0.33
CA ALA A 206 22.37 -9.22 -0.10
C ALA A 206 23.69 -9.03 0.66
N LEU A 207 23.72 -9.24 1.97
CA LEU A 207 24.93 -9.16 2.77
C LEU A 207 25.97 -10.22 2.37
N CYS A 208 25.55 -11.46 2.13
CA CYS A 208 26.42 -12.53 1.63
C CYS A 208 27.00 -12.17 0.25
N LEU A 209 26.15 -11.64 -0.65
CA LEU A 209 26.59 -11.22 -1.98
C LEU A 209 27.57 -10.04 -1.91
N ALA A 210 27.27 -9.03 -1.06
CA ALA A 210 28.14 -7.87 -0.88
C ALA A 210 29.55 -8.27 -0.37
N ARG A 211 29.61 -9.18 0.61
CA ARG A 211 30.90 -9.72 1.10
C ARG A 211 31.66 -10.44 0.00
N SER A 212 30.98 -11.25 -0.80
CA SER A 212 31.60 -11.97 -1.92
C SER A 212 32.12 -11.02 -3.00
N ILE A 213 31.37 -9.96 -3.31
CA ILE A 213 31.77 -8.94 -4.28
C ILE A 213 33.00 -8.18 -3.77
N LYS A 214 33.00 -7.83 -2.48
CA LYS A 214 34.16 -7.15 -1.85
C LYS A 214 35.42 -7.98 -2.00
N LYS A 215 35.36 -9.26 -1.61
CA LYS A 215 36.51 -10.18 -1.74
C LYS A 215 36.96 -10.30 -3.20
N TYR A 216 36.04 -10.46 -4.14
CA TYR A 216 36.36 -10.54 -5.58
C TYR A 216 37.06 -9.28 -6.09
N ASN A 217 36.71 -8.10 -5.60
CA ASN A 217 37.33 -6.83 -5.99
C ASN A 217 38.70 -6.62 -5.35
N GLU A 218 38.94 -7.19 -4.16
CA GLU A 218 40.25 -7.16 -3.47
C GLU A 218 41.27 -8.12 -4.10
N ASP A 219 40.79 -9.27 -4.62
CA ASP A 219 41.61 -10.31 -5.25
C ASP A 219 41.98 -9.97 -6.73
N ARG A 220 41.46 -8.86 -7.30
CA ARG A 220 41.64 -8.43 -8.68
C ARG A 220 42.60 -7.24 -8.80
#